data_45d314de24e73aca2cd34cada0984645
#
_entry.id   45d314de24e73aca2cd34cada0984645
#
_cell.length_a   1.000
_cell.length_b   1.000
_cell.length_c   1.000
_cell.angle_alpha   90.00
_cell.angle_beta   90.00
_cell.angle_gamma   90.00
#
_symmetry.space_group_name_H-M   'P 1'
#
loop_
_entity.id
_entity.type
_entity.pdbx_description
1 polymer ?
#
loop_
_entity_poly.entity_id
_entity_poly.type
_entity_poly.pdbx_seq_one_letter_code
_entity_poly.pdbx_strand_id
1 'polypeptide(L)'
;MKNKVIIITGASSGIGKALAFALAKKGNKLVLAGRNKEKLNAVLQKMNEVNVSAISIVTDVCKKEDCKNLINKCITEFGRIDVLINNAGISMRALFNESDLGIIDKVMNTNFWGTVFCTKYALPYLLQSNGSLVGVSSIAGHIGLPERSAYSASKFAMNGFLESVRSENMENDLHILIACPGFTASNIRK
;
A
#
# COMPACT_ATOMS: atom_id res chain seq x y z
N MET A 1 15.31 -8.97 -4.55
CA MET A 1 15.53 -8.08 -3.39
C MET A 1 16.12 -8.89 -2.24
N LYS A 2 17.19 -8.39 -1.59
CA LYS A 2 17.81 -8.96 -0.38
C LYS A 2 18.17 -7.81 0.58
N ASN A 3 18.06 -8.05 1.88
CA ASN A 3 18.42 -7.08 2.94
C ASN A 3 17.74 -5.71 2.78
N LYS A 4 16.47 -5.68 2.38
CA LYS A 4 15.69 -4.47 2.16
C LYS A 4 14.71 -4.22 3.30
N VAL A 5 14.48 -2.95 3.63
CA VAL A 5 13.42 -2.50 4.55
C VAL A 5 12.17 -2.19 3.71
N ILE A 6 11.09 -2.92 3.96
CA ILE A 6 9.89 -2.92 3.13
C ILE A 6 8.66 -2.59 3.96
N ILE A 7 7.97 -1.52 3.62
CA ILE A 7 6.67 -1.17 4.22
C ILE A 7 5.56 -1.71 3.31
N ILE A 8 4.57 -2.40 3.92
CA ILE A 8 3.39 -2.92 3.21
C ILE A 8 2.13 -2.40 3.88
N THR A 9 1.37 -1.55 3.21
CA THR A 9 0.06 -1.12 3.69
C THR A 9 -1.01 -2.18 3.36
N GLY A 10 -2.01 -2.34 4.24
CA GLY A 10 -3.01 -3.40 4.07
C GLY A 10 -2.46 -4.82 4.26
N ALA A 11 -1.40 -4.98 5.07
CA ALA A 11 -0.68 -6.25 5.26
C ALA A 11 -1.44 -7.30 6.07
N SER A 12 -2.60 -6.98 6.63
CA SER A 12 -3.36 -7.88 7.51
C SER A 12 -4.15 -8.97 6.76
N SER A 13 -4.33 -8.85 5.44
CA SER A 13 -5.13 -9.80 4.64
C SER A 13 -4.80 -9.75 3.15
N GLY A 14 -5.38 -10.66 2.36
CA GLY A 14 -5.35 -10.65 0.90
C GLY A 14 -3.93 -10.54 0.32
N ILE A 15 -3.78 -9.68 -0.70
CA ILE A 15 -2.52 -9.48 -1.43
C ILE A 15 -1.42 -8.98 -0.49
N GLY A 16 -1.71 -8.01 0.39
CA GLY A 16 -0.70 -7.47 1.30
C GLY A 16 -0.13 -8.51 2.25
N LYS A 17 -0.98 -9.40 2.78
CA LYS A 17 -0.53 -10.53 3.60
C LYS A 17 0.31 -11.52 2.79
N ALA A 18 -0.12 -11.86 1.57
CA ALA A 18 0.64 -12.77 0.69
C ALA A 18 2.01 -12.17 0.32
N LEU A 19 2.07 -10.87 0.02
CA LEU A 19 3.32 -10.14 -0.23
C LEU A 19 4.23 -10.17 0.99
N ALA A 20 3.70 -9.98 2.21
CA ALA A 20 4.48 -10.06 3.43
C ALA A 20 5.20 -11.40 3.54
N PHE A 21 4.50 -12.54 3.33
CA PHE A 21 5.13 -13.87 3.35
C PHE A 21 6.11 -14.10 2.20
N ALA A 22 5.80 -13.62 1.00
CA ALA A 22 6.68 -13.77 -0.14
C ALA A 22 8.00 -12.98 0.01
N LEU A 23 7.92 -11.80 0.65
CA LEU A 23 9.05 -10.91 0.87
C LEU A 23 9.80 -11.18 2.18
N ALA A 24 9.25 -12.00 3.06
CA ALA A 24 9.85 -12.44 4.33
C ALA A 24 11.11 -13.31 4.17
N LYS A 25 11.68 -13.34 2.98
CA LYS A 25 12.86 -14.15 2.62
C LYS A 25 14.06 -13.25 2.40
N LYS A 26 15.25 -13.84 2.40
CA LYS A 26 16.49 -13.17 1.96
C LYS A 26 16.92 -11.98 2.85
N GLY A 27 16.66 -12.03 4.17
CA GLY A 27 17.11 -11.02 5.11
C GLY A 27 16.37 -9.68 5.02
N ASN A 28 15.21 -9.63 4.37
CA ASN A 28 14.39 -8.42 4.34
C ASN A 28 13.78 -8.16 5.73
N LYS A 29 13.64 -6.86 6.06
CA LYS A 29 12.95 -6.35 7.26
C LYS A 29 11.59 -5.81 6.84
N LEU A 30 10.52 -6.21 7.54
CA LEU A 30 9.16 -5.89 7.13
C LEU A 30 8.44 -4.98 8.11
N VAL A 31 7.75 -3.98 7.60
CA VAL A 31 6.81 -3.14 8.36
C VAL A 31 5.40 -3.42 7.85
N LEU A 32 4.61 -4.08 8.68
CA LEU A 32 3.25 -4.51 8.38
C LEU A 32 2.26 -3.45 8.87
N ALA A 33 1.61 -2.74 7.96
CA ALA A 33 0.65 -1.67 8.30
C ALA A 33 -0.79 -2.07 7.96
N GLY A 34 -1.73 -1.71 8.82
CA GLY A 34 -3.16 -1.95 8.63
C GLY A 34 -3.98 -1.57 9.86
N ARG A 35 -5.30 -1.56 9.73
CA ARG A 35 -6.21 -1.11 10.80
C ARG A 35 -6.49 -2.16 11.89
N ASN A 36 -6.53 -3.43 11.52
CA ASN A 36 -6.89 -4.50 12.44
C ASN A 36 -5.65 -5.05 13.14
N LYS A 37 -5.50 -4.70 14.42
CA LYS A 37 -4.35 -5.06 15.27
C LYS A 37 -4.20 -6.58 15.42
N GLU A 38 -5.29 -7.29 15.67
CA GLU A 38 -5.29 -8.74 15.90
C GLU A 38 -4.80 -9.48 14.65
N LYS A 39 -5.32 -9.11 13.47
CA LYS A 39 -4.89 -9.71 12.19
C LYS A 39 -3.44 -9.38 11.85
N LEU A 40 -2.98 -8.17 12.14
CA LEU A 40 -1.57 -7.80 11.96
C LEU A 40 -0.67 -8.62 12.88
N ASN A 41 -1.05 -8.74 14.16
CA ASN A 41 -0.28 -9.53 15.14
C ASN A 41 -0.23 -11.01 14.74
N ALA A 42 -1.32 -11.58 14.21
CA ALA A 42 -1.33 -12.95 13.73
C ALA A 42 -0.38 -13.16 12.51
N VAL A 43 -0.21 -12.14 11.66
CA VAL A 43 0.78 -12.18 10.57
C VAL A 43 2.20 -12.05 11.14
N LEU A 44 2.41 -11.11 12.07
CA LEU A 44 3.70 -10.87 12.71
C LEU A 44 4.20 -12.11 13.47
N GLN A 45 3.32 -12.78 14.22
CA GLN A 45 3.67 -14.01 14.94
C GLN A 45 4.24 -15.08 13.99
N LYS A 46 3.57 -15.30 12.85
CA LYS A 46 4.07 -16.24 11.83
C LYS A 46 5.40 -15.83 11.20
N MET A 47 5.70 -14.53 11.12
CA MET A 47 7.02 -14.05 10.68
C MET A 47 8.10 -14.36 11.71
N ASN A 48 7.77 -14.17 13.01
CA ASN A 48 8.69 -14.47 14.10
C ASN A 48 9.03 -15.97 14.19
N GLU A 49 8.04 -16.86 13.94
CA GLU A 49 8.24 -18.31 13.89
C GLU A 49 9.27 -18.77 12.85
N VAL A 50 9.48 -17.95 11.81
CA VAL A 50 10.49 -18.22 10.75
C VAL A 50 11.68 -17.23 10.79
N ASN A 51 11.91 -16.61 11.95
CA ASN A 51 13.03 -15.69 12.22
C ASN A 51 13.14 -14.52 11.22
N VAL A 52 12.02 -13.97 10.80
CA VAL A 52 11.98 -12.76 9.95
C VAL A 52 11.88 -11.51 10.82
N SER A 53 12.80 -10.58 10.64
CA SER A 53 12.72 -9.27 11.30
C SER A 53 11.51 -8.48 10.78
N ALA A 54 10.49 -8.35 11.60
CA ALA A 54 9.27 -7.63 11.23
C ALA A 54 8.66 -6.89 12.42
N ILE A 55 8.00 -5.76 12.13
CA ILE A 55 7.14 -5.04 13.08
C ILE A 55 5.76 -4.81 12.51
N SER A 56 4.75 -4.69 13.38
CA SER A 56 3.40 -4.32 12.99
C SER A 56 3.02 -2.95 13.53
N ILE A 57 2.42 -2.11 12.71
CA ILE A 57 2.01 -0.76 13.06
C ILE A 57 0.53 -0.58 12.69
N VAL A 58 -0.32 -0.35 13.69
CA VAL A 58 -1.72 -0.02 13.44
C VAL A 58 -1.77 1.32 12.72
N THR A 59 -2.35 1.33 11.51
CA THR A 59 -2.35 2.46 10.61
C THR A 59 -3.66 2.51 9.85
N ASP A 60 -4.38 3.60 9.96
CA ASP A 60 -5.46 3.95 9.05
C ASP A 60 -4.91 4.91 7.97
N VAL A 61 -4.76 4.40 6.76
CA VAL A 61 -4.19 5.19 5.65
C VAL A 61 -5.03 6.40 5.27
N CYS A 62 -6.30 6.46 5.69
CA CYS A 62 -7.14 7.65 5.53
C CYS A 62 -6.71 8.80 6.45
N LYS A 63 -5.88 8.54 7.45
CA LYS A 63 -5.40 9.53 8.41
C LYS A 63 -3.96 9.90 8.10
N LYS A 64 -3.76 11.16 7.73
CA LYS A 64 -2.43 11.70 7.41
C LYS A 64 -1.40 11.46 8.53
N GLU A 65 -1.81 11.66 9.79
CA GLU A 65 -0.92 11.50 10.93
C GLU A 65 -0.55 10.04 11.19
N ASP A 66 -1.46 9.08 10.94
CA ASP A 66 -1.14 7.65 11.03
C ASP A 66 -0.08 7.27 9.98
N CYS A 67 -0.22 7.79 8.74
CA CYS A 67 0.77 7.57 7.68
C CYS A 67 2.14 8.15 8.04
N LYS A 68 2.18 9.37 8.60
CA LYS A 68 3.42 9.98 9.10
C LYS A 68 4.06 9.15 10.21
N ASN A 69 3.26 8.71 11.18
CA ASN A 69 3.72 7.85 12.28
C ASN A 69 4.25 6.50 11.77
N LEU A 70 3.61 5.88 10.77
CA LEU A 70 4.09 4.66 10.12
C LEU A 70 5.51 4.83 9.60
N ILE A 71 5.76 5.90 8.86
CA ILE A 71 7.08 6.18 8.28
C ILE A 71 8.11 6.45 9.38
N ASN A 72 7.78 7.31 10.35
CA ASN A 72 8.67 7.64 11.45
C ASN A 72 9.07 6.38 12.25
N LYS A 73 8.12 5.51 12.58
CA LYS A 73 8.40 4.26 13.31
C LYS A 73 9.29 3.31 12.49
N CYS A 74 9.09 3.24 11.17
CA CYS A 74 9.98 2.45 10.31
C CYS A 74 11.42 2.98 10.36
N ILE A 75 11.59 4.30 10.31
CA ILE A 75 12.92 4.93 10.39
C ILE A 75 13.55 4.75 11.77
N THR A 76 12.78 4.91 12.84
CA THR A 76 13.30 4.68 14.22
C THR A 76 13.79 3.24 14.39
N GLU A 77 13.08 2.26 13.85
CA GLU A 77 13.40 0.83 14.03
C GLU A 77 14.51 0.35 13.08
N PHE A 78 14.47 0.77 11.82
CA PHE A 78 15.34 0.19 10.78
C PHE A 78 16.31 1.17 10.11
N GLY A 79 16.19 2.47 10.39
CA GLY A 79 17.07 3.53 9.90
C GLY A 79 16.91 3.92 8.43
N ARG A 80 16.10 3.16 7.66
CA ARG A 80 15.91 3.39 6.21
C ARG A 80 14.59 2.84 5.69
N ILE A 81 14.23 3.23 4.49
CA ILE A 81 13.13 2.64 3.72
C ILE A 81 13.64 2.36 2.31
N ASP A 82 13.63 1.11 1.90
CA ASP A 82 14.00 0.71 0.54
C ASP A 82 12.79 0.52 -0.36
N VAL A 83 11.65 0.08 0.21
CA VAL A 83 10.45 -0.18 -0.58
C VAL A 83 9.21 0.26 0.19
N LEU A 84 8.34 1.03 -0.46
CA LEU A 84 6.97 1.27 0.00
C LEU A 84 5.98 0.58 -0.94
N ILE A 85 5.16 -0.32 -0.39
CA ILE A 85 4.06 -0.97 -1.12
C ILE A 85 2.73 -0.39 -0.66
N ASN A 86 2.17 0.50 -1.45
CA ASN A 86 0.83 1.04 -1.29
C ASN A 86 -0.18 0.00 -1.81
N ASN A 87 -0.59 -0.90 -0.90
CA ASN A 87 -1.52 -1.99 -1.20
C ASN A 87 -2.86 -1.83 -0.49
N ALA A 88 -2.95 -1.04 0.58
CA ALA A 88 -4.21 -0.79 1.25
C ALA A 88 -5.27 -0.27 0.28
N GLY A 89 -6.45 -0.90 0.29
CA GLY A 89 -7.52 -0.52 -0.60
C GLY A 89 -8.84 -1.21 -0.24
N ILE A 90 -9.93 -0.59 -0.65
CA ILE A 90 -11.29 -1.11 -0.57
C ILE A 90 -11.96 -1.00 -1.93
N SER A 91 -12.99 -1.78 -2.15
CA SER A 91 -13.82 -1.72 -3.35
C SER A 91 -15.27 -1.42 -2.98
N MET A 92 -16.08 -1.16 -3.99
CA MET A 92 -17.54 -1.06 -3.88
C MET A 92 -18.18 -1.83 -5.03
N ARG A 93 -19.45 -2.14 -4.90
CA ARG A 93 -20.27 -2.71 -5.98
C ARG A 93 -21.71 -2.20 -5.86
N ALA A 94 -22.03 -1.21 -6.65
CA ALA A 94 -23.37 -0.66 -6.82
C ALA A 94 -23.41 0.15 -8.12
N LEU A 95 -24.57 0.29 -8.72
CA LEU A 95 -24.81 1.26 -9.78
C LEU A 95 -24.63 2.68 -9.21
N PHE A 96 -24.17 3.62 -10.03
CA PHE A 96 -23.87 4.97 -9.55
C PHE A 96 -25.10 5.68 -8.97
N ASN A 97 -26.27 5.53 -9.62
CA ASN A 97 -27.53 6.09 -9.15
C ASN A 97 -28.05 5.52 -7.81
N GLU A 98 -27.51 4.37 -7.39
CA GLU A 98 -27.84 3.70 -6.13
C GLU A 98 -26.78 3.90 -5.05
N SER A 99 -25.65 4.51 -5.41
CA SER A 99 -24.50 4.66 -4.54
C SER A 99 -24.66 5.89 -3.64
N ASP A 100 -24.42 5.70 -2.34
CA ASP A 100 -24.24 6.81 -1.41
C ASP A 100 -22.92 7.54 -1.69
N LEU A 101 -22.93 8.88 -1.67
CA LEU A 101 -21.74 9.70 -1.93
C LEU A 101 -20.64 9.44 -0.89
N GLY A 102 -20.99 9.12 0.35
CA GLY A 102 -20.03 8.78 1.39
C GLY A 102 -19.21 7.51 1.07
N ILE A 103 -19.73 6.59 0.22
CA ILE A 103 -18.94 5.44 -0.25
C ILE A 103 -17.85 5.89 -1.22
N ILE A 104 -18.14 6.91 -2.03
CA ILE A 104 -17.15 7.49 -2.97
C ILE A 104 -16.01 8.11 -2.18
N ASP A 105 -16.33 8.94 -1.18
CA ASP A 105 -15.34 9.55 -0.29
C ASP A 105 -14.49 8.50 0.41
N LYS A 106 -15.13 7.49 0.96
CA LYS A 106 -14.42 6.40 1.66
C LYS A 106 -13.46 5.65 0.75
N VAL A 107 -13.87 5.35 -0.48
CA VAL A 107 -13.02 4.67 -1.48
C VAL A 107 -11.87 5.57 -1.91
N MET A 108 -12.13 6.85 -2.21
CA MET A 108 -11.10 7.82 -2.57
C MET A 108 -10.10 8.05 -1.44
N ASN A 109 -10.58 8.24 -0.22
CA ASN A 109 -9.72 8.44 0.95
C ASN A 109 -8.81 7.25 1.21
N THR A 110 -9.33 6.02 1.07
CA THR A 110 -8.52 4.82 1.29
C THR A 110 -7.53 4.57 0.16
N ASN A 111 -8.01 4.53 -1.09
CA ASN A 111 -7.22 4.04 -2.22
C ASN A 111 -6.28 5.10 -2.78
N PHE A 112 -6.76 6.35 -2.87
CA PHE A 112 -5.99 7.44 -3.45
C PHE A 112 -5.25 8.25 -2.37
N TRP A 113 -5.97 8.89 -1.44
CA TRP A 113 -5.32 9.72 -0.42
C TRP A 113 -4.38 8.93 0.48
N GLY A 114 -4.73 7.67 0.82
CA GLY A 114 -3.84 6.79 1.57
C GLY A 114 -2.51 6.55 0.84
N THR A 115 -2.55 6.37 -0.49
CA THR A 115 -1.35 6.27 -1.33
C THR A 115 -0.56 7.58 -1.32
N VAL A 116 -1.24 8.72 -1.48
CA VAL A 116 -0.61 10.05 -1.48
C VAL A 116 0.10 10.32 -0.14
N PHE A 117 -0.58 10.10 0.99
CA PHE A 117 -0.01 10.37 2.31
C PHE A 117 1.21 9.49 2.60
N CYS A 118 1.09 8.17 2.39
CA CYS A 118 2.22 7.27 2.61
C CYS A 118 3.41 7.63 1.70
N THR A 119 3.15 7.91 0.42
CA THR A 119 4.19 8.30 -0.54
C THR A 119 4.86 9.61 -0.12
N LYS A 120 4.08 10.63 0.25
CA LYS A 120 4.61 11.96 0.64
C LYS A 120 5.64 11.87 1.76
N TYR A 121 5.37 11.03 2.77
CA TYR A 121 6.27 10.90 3.91
C TYR A 121 7.44 9.94 3.65
N ALA A 122 7.25 8.92 2.81
CA ALA A 122 8.30 7.95 2.50
C ALA A 122 9.27 8.43 1.40
N LEU A 123 8.82 9.30 0.50
CA LEU A 123 9.57 9.69 -0.70
C LEU A 123 11.00 10.16 -0.41
N PRO A 124 11.29 11.04 0.58
CA PRO A 124 12.66 11.46 0.86
C PRO A 124 13.59 10.29 1.20
N TYR A 125 13.10 9.29 1.93
CA TYR A 125 13.88 8.11 2.32
C TYR A 125 14.05 7.12 1.17
N LEU A 126 13.03 7.00 0.30
CA LEU A 126 13.12 6.19 -0.91
C LEU A 126 14.15 6.77 -1.89
N LEU A 127 14.22 8.09 -2.03
CA LEU A 127 15.24 8.78 -2.84
C LEU A 127 16.65 8.52 -2.28
N GLN A 128 16.84 8.63 -0.97
CA GLN A 128 18.13 8.37 -0.33
C GLN A 128 18.59 6.91 -0.48
N SER A 129 17.69 5.96 -0.60
CA SER A 129 18.01 4.53 -0.68
C SER A 129 18.07 3.99 -2.11
N ASN A 130 17.86 4.82 -3.13
CA ASN A 130 17.61 4.41 -4.51
C ASN A 130 16.53 3.31 -4.53
N GLY A 131 15.41 3.64 -3.87
CA GLY A 131 14.39 2.69 -3.46
C GLY A 131 13.32 2.47 -4.51
N SER A 132 12.24 1.83 -4.07
CA SER A 132 11.11 1.50 -4.95
C SER A 132 9.78 1.91 -4.32
N LEU A 133 8.95 2.59 -5.09
CA LEU A 133 7.57 2.91 -4.77
C LEU A 133 6.64 2.00 -5.59
N VAL A 134 5.81 1.21 -4.90
CA VAL A 134 4.89 0.28 -5.55
C VAL A 134 3.46 0.66 -5.23
N GLY A 135 2.64 0.84 -6.26
CA GLY A 135 1.20 0.99 -6.14
C GLY A 135 0.47 -0.27 -6.60
N VAL A 136 -0.31 -0.90 -5.71
CA VAL A 136 -1.18 -2.02 -6.10
C VAL A 136 -2.49 -1.46 -6.67
N SER A 137 -2.52 -1.33 -7.99
CA SER A 137 -3.64 -0.82 -8.76
C SER A 137 -4.60 -1.96 -9.15
N SER A 138 -5.21 -1.86 -10.31
CA SER A 138 -6.19 -2.80 -10.87
C SER A 138 -6.36 -2.52 -12.36
N ILE A 139 -6.92 -3.45 -13.10
CA ILE A 139 -7.46 -3.18 -14.44
C ILE A 139 -8.47 -2.02 -14.42
N ALA A 140 -9.20 -1.85 -13.31
CA ALA A 140 -10.10 -0.73 -13.08
C ALA A 140 -9.41 0.64 -13.00
N GLY A 141 -8.09 0.70 -12.98
CA GLY A 141 -7.30 1.92 -13.12
C GLY A 141 -6.96 2.28 -14.57
N HIS A 142 -7.35 1.47 -15.54
CA HIS A 142 -7.15 1.68 -16.97
C HIS A 142 -8.46 1.73 -17.74
N ILE A 143 -9.49 1.03 -17.25
CA ILE A 143 -10.84 1.05 -17.83
C ILE A 143 -11.89 1.20 -16.73
N GLY A 144 -12.98 1.91 -17.02
CA GLY A 144 -14.15 1.99 -16.14
C GLY A 144 -14.91 0.66 -16.15
N LEU A 145 -15.23 0.15 -14.96
CA LEU A 145 -16.00 -1.09 -14.80
C LEU A 145 -17.42 -0.77 -14.29
N PRO A 146 -18.46 -1.43 -14.83
CA PRO A 146 -19.82 -1.31 -14.29
C PRO A 146 -19.86 -1.60 -12.79
N GLU A 147 -20.72 -0.90 -12.05
CA GLU A 147 -20.89 -1.03 -10.59
C GLU A 147 -19.62 -0.69 -9.78
N ARG A 148 -18.61 -0.07 -10.39
CA ARG A 148 -17.29 0.21 -9.77
C ARG A 148 -16.86 1.66 -9.95
N SER A 149 -17.79 2.60 -10.11
CA SER A 149 -17.49 4.00 -10.43
C SER A 149 -16.45 4.61 -9.50
N ALA A 150 -16.66 4.62 -8.18
CA ALA A 150 -15.70 5.15 -7.22
C ALA A 150 -14.39 4.34 -7.17
N TYR A 151 -14.48 3.01 -7.28
CA TYR A 151 -13.28 2.16 -7.29
C TYR A 151 -12.42 2.45 -8.52
N SER A 152 -13.03 2.48 -9.72
CA SER A 152 -12.31 2.82 -10.95
C SER A 152 -11.71 4.22 -10.85
N ALA A 153 -12.48 5.22 -10.47
CA ALA A 153 -12.00 6.60 -10.29
C ALA A 153 -10.79 6.66 -9.34
N SER A 154 -10.83 5.95 -8.20
CA SER A 154 -9.72 5.92 -7.24
C SER A 154 -8.46 5.28 -7.81
N LYS A 155 -8.59 4.25 -8.64
CA LYS A 155 -7.45 3.56 -9.26
C LYS A 155 -6.87 4.34 -10.45
N PHE A 156 -7.70 5.03 -11.22
CA PHE A 156 -7.24 6.01 -12.23
C PHE A 156 -6.46 7.15 -11.57
N ALA A 157 -7.01 7.74 -10.49
CA ALA A 157 -6.33 8.79 -9.74
C ALA A 157 -4.97 8.33 -9.18
N MET A 158 -4.92 7.11 -8.61
CA MET A 158 -3.68 6.50 -8.13
C MET A 158 -2.65 6.32 -9.25
N ASN A 159 -3.06 5.83 -10.42
CA ASN A 159 -2.19 5.64 -11.57
C ASN A 159 -1.61 6.98 -12.05
N GLY A 160 -2.47 7.98 -12.28
CA GLY A 160 -2.03 9.32 -12.71
C GLY A 160 -1.06 9.97 -11.72
N PHE A 161 -1.35 9.85 -10.42
CA PHE A 161 -0.45 10.33 -9.37
C PHE A 161 0.93 9.66 -9.43
N LEU A 162 0.98 8.32 -9.50
CA LEU A 162 2.24 7.59 -9.53
C LEU A 162 3.04 7.82 -10.82
N GLU A 163 2.36 8.00 -11.95
CA GLU A 163 3.02 8.39 -13.22
C GLU A 163 3.64 9.78 -13.12
N SER A 164 2.94 10.74 -12.52
CA SER A 164 3.48 12.08 -12.30
C SER A 164 4.70 12.05 -11.37
N VAL A 165 4.61 11.32 -10.25
CA VAL A 165 5.77 11.15 -9.33
C VAL A 165 6.95 10.49 -10.05
N ARG A 166 6.70 9.54 -10.96
CA ARG A 166 7.76 8.93 -11.79
C ARG A 166 8.44 9.99 -12.66
N SER A 167 7.65 10.80 -13.37
CA SER A 167 8.18 11.84 -14.27
C SER A 167 8.97 12.92 -13.52
N GLU A 168 8.52 13.30 -12.34
CA GLU A 168 9.20 14.25 -11.45
C GLU A 168 10.55 13.75 -10.93
N ASN A 169 10.79 12.43 -10.98
CA ASN A 169 11.97 11.78 -10.41
C ASN A 169 12.77 10.99 -11.46
N MET A 170 12.68 11.35 -12.74
CA MET A 170 13.38 10.65 -13.83
C MET A 170 14.91 10.70 -13.72
N GLU A 171 15.44 11.75 -13.10
CA GLU A 171 16.88 11.92 -12.88
C GLU A 171 17.38 11.22 -11.60
N ASN A 172 16.49 10.65 -10.82
CA ASN A 172 16.81 9.91 -9.61
C ASN A 172 16.66 8.40 -9.85
N ASP A 173 17.41 7.59 -9.13
CA ASP A 173 17.32 6.13 -9.18
C ASP A 173 16.09 5.58 -8.42
N LEU A 174 14.99 6.34 -8.36
CA LEU A 174 13.74 5.91 -7.77
C LEU A 174 12.97 5.02 -8.74
N HIS A 175 12.75 3.78 -8.36
CA HIS A 175 11.95 2.86 -9.17
C HIS A 175 10.47 2.91 -8.80
N ILE A 176 9.57 3.19 -9.76
CA ILE A 176 8.12 3.22 -9.51
C ILE A 176 7.43 2.11 -10.31
N LEU A 177 6.67 1.26 -9.60
CA LEU A 177 5.91 0.16 -10.18
C LEU A 177 4.41 0.33 -9.89
N ILE A 178 3.61 0.32 -10.95
CA ILE A 178 2.15 0.21 -10.86
C ILE A 178 1.78 -1.23 -11.19
N ALA A 179 1.43 -2.00 -10.17
CA ALA A 179 1.05 -3.39 -10.32
C ALA A 179 -0.48 -3.52 -10.48
N CYS A 180 -0.92 -4.16 -11.55
CA CYS A 180 -2.34 -4.36 -11.86
C CYS A 180 -2.67 -5.87 -11.78
N PRO A 181 -2.90 -6.40 -10.56
CA PRO A 181 -3.26 -7.81 -10.43
C PRO A 181 -4.62 -8.08 -11.08
N GLY A 182 -4.73 -9.23 -11.74
CA GLY A 182 -5.97 -9.74 -12.27
C GLY A 182 -6.93 -10.19 -11.16
N PHE A 183 -7.91 -11.02 -11.50
CA PHE A 183 -8.84 -11.57 -10.52
C PHE A 183 -8.10 -12.40 -9.46
N THR A 184 -7.98 -11.86 -8.28
CA THR A 184 -7.26 -12.46 -7.15
C THR A 184 -8.23 -12.78 -6.02
N ALA A 185 -8.11 -13.96 -5.43
CA ALA A 185 -8.87 -14.33 -4.24
C ALA A 185 -8.45 -13.46 -3.05
N SER A 186 -9.32 -12.52 -2.66
CA SER A 186 -9.08 -11.59 -1.56
C SER A 186 -10.40 -11.14 -0.93
N ASN A 187 -10.32 -10.54 0.27
CA ASN A 187 -11.50 -10.03 0.97
C ASN A 187 -11.97 -8.64 0.49
N ILE A 188 -11.37 -8.08 -0.57
CA ILE A 188 -11.69 -6.75 -1.09
C ILE A 188 -13.11 -6.67 -1.70
N ARG A 189 -13.70 -7.84 -2.00
CA ARG A 189 -15.02 -7.97 -2.66
C ARG A 189 -16.15 -8.36 -1.71
N LYS A 190 -15.88 -8.48 -0.41
CA LYS A 190 -16.89 -8.80 0.61
C LYS A 190 -17.50 -7.52 1.16
#